data_06aa7d7922386f0d1f0f66879a6c0818
#
_entry.id   06aa7d7922386f0d1f0f66879a6c0818
#
_cell.length_a   1.000
_cell.length_b   1.000
_cell.length_c   1.000
_cell.angle_alpha   90.00
_cell.angle_beta   90.00
_cell.angle_gamma   90.00
#
_symmetry.space_group_name_H-M   'P 1'
#
loop_
_entity.id
_entity.type
_entity.pdbx_description
1 polymer ?
#
loop_
_entity_poly.entity_id
_entity_poly.type
_entity_poly.pdbx_seq_one_letter_code
_entity_poly.pdbx_strand_id
1 'polypeptide(L)'
;MDSPVWFITGASSGFGLAIAKEALSRGHRVIATARNPAKLSDLASAGADLLPMDVTADEATITETVNKAFALHGKVTHVINSAGYILEGTIEEANAKEVFDQYNTNVLGTLKVSRAVAPHLRAQRFGAVVNIGSLGSWQSGPAFAMYCSTKAAVSLLTEGFHDELKPFGIDVCILEPGYFRTGFLNPGARIKVEQSVDAYTESAAGQVRKLLETVDNNQPGDPIKGARVVVDVLTKSGIAKGREIPQRLALGTDCLAVIREKCKGTMALLDEWESISASTDF
;
A
#
# COMPACT_ATOMS: atom_id res chain seq x y z
N MET A 1 -7.24 2.65 -28.32
CA MET A 1 -6.11 2.36 -27.40
C MET A 1 -6.29 0.96 -26.88
N ASP A 2 -5.23 0.17 -26.80
CA ASP A 2 -5.31 -1.16 -26.21
C ASP A 2 -5.75 -1.12 -24.75
N SER A 3 -6.54 -2.13 -24.32
CA SER A 3 -7.04 -2.22 -22.95
C SER A 3 -5.89 -2.19 -21.92
N PRO A 4 -6.04 -1.46 -20.79
CA PRO A 4 -5.09 -1.51 -19.68
C PRO A 4 -4.89 -2.93 -19.16
N VAL A 5 -3.65 -3.25 -18.75
CA VAL A 5 -3.26 -4.53 -18.13
C VAL A 5 -2.74 -4.25 -16.74
N TRP A 6 -3.38 -4.82 -15.74
CA TRP A 6 -3.09 -4.62 -14.32
C TRP A 6 -2.38 -5.83 -13.75
N PHE A 7 -1.29 -5.62 -13.05
CA PHE A 7 -0.61 -6.62 -12.24
C PHE A 7 -0.74 -6.25 -10.78
N ILE A 8 -1.41 -7.09 -9.98
CA ILE A 8 -1.83 -6.73 -8.62
C ILE A 8 -1.33 -7.77 -7.63
N THR A 9 -0.47 -7.36 -6.68
CA THR A 9 -0.06 -8.21 -5.56
C THR A 9 -1.06 -8.12 -4.41
N GLY A 10 -1.21 -9.22 -3.65
CA GLY A 10 -2.17 -9.25 -2.53
C GLY A 10 -3.62 -9.09 -2.97
N ALA A 11 -3.98 -9.59 -4.17
CA ALA A 11 -5.31 -9.42 -4.76
C ALA A 11 -6.43 -10.24 -4.10
N SER A 12 -6.12 -11.06 -3.08
CA SER A 12 -7.12 -11.92 -2.42
C SER A 12 -8.03 -11.18 -1.43
N SER A 13 -7.71 -9.93 -1.08
CA SER A 13 -8.49 -9.16 -0.11
C SER A 13 -8.23 -7.66 -0.25
N GLY A 14 -8.94 -6.86 0.53
CA GLY A 14 -8.67 -5.44 0.71
C GLY A 14 -8.73 -4.62 -0.58
N PHE A 15 -7.86 -3.62 -0.65
CA PHE A 15 -7.77 -2.75 -1.82
C PHE A 15 -7.31 -3.48 -3.08
N GLY A 16 -6.41 -4.48 -2.97
CA GLY A 16 -5.98 -5.27 -4.11
C GLY A 16 -7.16 -5.98 -4.80
N LEU A 17 -8.04 -6.61 -4.01
CA LEU A 17 -9.26 -7.24 -4.51
C LEU A 17 -10.24 -6.22 -5.10
N ALA A 18 -10.47 -5.10 -4.40
CA ALA A 18 -11.42 -4.09 -4.84
C ALA A 18 -10.99 -3.42 -6.16
N ILE A 19 -9.70 -3.09 -6.30
CA ILE A 19 -9.12 -2.52 -7.53
C ILE A 19 -9.19 -3.54 -8.67
N ALA A 20 -8.87 -4.82 -8.41
CA ALA A 20 -8.96 -5.87 -9.41
C ALA A 20 -10.40 -6.01 -9.96
N LYS A 21 -11.39 -6.05 -9.07
CA LYS A 21 -12.82 -6.13 -9.45
C LYS A 21 -13.26 -4.90 -10.25
N GLU A 22 -12.87 -3.71 -9.83
CA GLU A 22 -13.21 -2.47 -10.55
C GLU A 22 -12.56 -2.43 -11.94
N ALA A 23 -11.27 -2.82 -12.06
CA ALA A 23 -10.59 -2.88 -13.36
C ALA A 23 -11.26 -3.88 -14.31
N LEU A 24 -11.61 -5.09 -13.83
CA LEU A 24 -12.34 -6.10 -14.60
C LEU A 24 -13.71 -5.60 -15.05
N SER A 25 -14.47 -4.92 -14.17
CA SER A 25 -15.79 -4.37 -14.50
C SER A 25 -15.75 -3.33 -15.61
N ARG A 26 -14.58 -2.70 -15.84
CA ARG A 26 -14.34 -1.75 -16.94
C ARG A 26 -13.81 -2.41 -18.22
N GLY A 27 -13.73 -3.75 -18.25
CA GLY A 27 -13.19 -4.49 -19.39
C GLY A 27 -11.65 -4.43 -19.51
N HIS A 28 -10.96 -4.06 -18.42
CA HIS A 28 -9.50 -4.13 -18.36
C HIS A 28 -9.04 -5.57 -18.12
N ARG A 29 -7.81 -5.87 -18.49
CA ARG A 29 -7.16 -7.15 -18.16
C ARG A 29 -6.51 -7.07 -16.78
N VAL A 30 -6.65 -8.13 -15.98
CA VAL A 30 -6.10 -8.20 -14.63
C VAL A 30 -5.29 -9.48 -14.46
N ILE A 31 -4.07 -9.35 -13.99
CA ILE A 31 -3.20 -10.43 -13.53
C ILE A 31 -3.16 -10.33 -12.00
N ALA A 32 -3.93 -11.16 -11.34
CA ALA A 32 -4.08 -11.17 -9.90
C ALA A 32 -3.10 -12.13 -9.24
N THR A 33 -2.41 -11.71 -8.17
CA THR A 33 -1.51 -12.60 -7.45
C THR A 33 -1.83 -12.73 -5.98
N ALA A 34 -1.62 -13.91 -5.44
CA ALA A 34 -1.67 -14.25 -4.03
C ALA A 34 -0.76 -15.44 -3.72
N ARG A 35 -0.39 -15.60 -2.44
CA ARG A 35 0.35 -16.80 -1.97
C ARG A 35 -0.41 -18.10 -2.24
N ASN A 36 -1.73 -18.05 -2.08
CA ASN A 36 -2.63 -19.17 -2.41
C ASN A 36 -3.61 -18.72 -3.51
N PRO A 37 -3.40 -19.12 -4.77
CA PRO A 37 -4.28 -18.76 -5.89
C PRO A 37 -5.74 -19.23 -5.74
N ALA A 38 -6.01 -20.27 -4.94
CA ALA A 38 -7.37 -20.69 -4.68
C ALA A 38 -8.25 -19.61 -4.03
N LYS A 39 -7.62 -18.65 -3.33
CA LYS A 39 -8.33 -17.47 -2.76
C LYS A 39 -8.71 -16.42 -3.80
N LEU A 40 -8.35 -16.63 -5.07
CA LEU A 40 -8.63 -15.72 -6.19
C LEU A 40 -9.72 -16.26 -7.13
N SER A 41 -10.46 -17.31 -6.74
CA SER A 41 -11.49 -17.97 -7.57
C SER A 41 -12.52 -16.99 -8.12
N ASP A 42 -12.97 -16.02 -7.32
CA ASP A 42 -13.92 -15.00 -7.76
C ASP A 42 -13.35 -14.10 -8.87
N LEU A 43 -12.05 -13.74 -8.76
CA LEU A 43 -11.38 -12.96 -9.79
C LEU A 43 -11.15 -13.77 -11.05
N ALA A 44 -10.82 -15.07 -10.93
CA ALA A 44 -10.72 -15.97 -12.07
C ALA A 44 -12.07 -16.09 -12.81
N SER A 45 -13.16 -16.28 -12.07
CA SER A 45 -14.52 -16.33 -12.63
C SER A 45 -14.91 -15.01 -13.31
N ALA A 46 -14.35 -13.89 -12.87
CA ALA A 46 -14.54 -12.57 -13.48
C ALA A 46 -13.57 -12.30 -14.65
N GLY A 47 -12.71 -13.26 -15.03
CA GLY A 47 -11.80 -13.17 -16.18
C GLY A 47 -10.39 -12.70 -15.89
N ALA A 48 -9.94 -12.73 -14.63
CA ALA A 48 -8.55 -12.44 -14.29
C ALA A 48 -7.63 -13.63 -14.55
N ASP A 49 -6.42 -13.37 -15.02
CA ASP A 49 -5.32 -14.33 -14.99
C ASP A 49 -4.77 -14.43 -13.56
N LEU A 50 -4.42 -15.62 -13.13
CA LEU A 50 -3.91 -15.88 -11.78
C LEU A 50 -2.44 -16.33 -11.82
N LEU A 51 -1.62 -15.73 -10.96
CA LEU A 51 -0.25 -16.19 -10.71
C LEU A 51 -0.01 -16.37 -9.20
N PRO A 52 0.62 -17.47 -8.77
CA PRO A 52 1.09 -17.59 -7.40
C PRO A 52 2.23 -16.59 -7.16
N MET A 53 2.16 -15.83 -6.05
CA MET A 53 3.24 -14.95 -5.64
C MET A 53 3.25 -14.77 -4.13
N ASP A 54 4.38 -15.09 -3.51
CA ASP A 54 4.72 -14.63 -2.17
C ASP A 54 5.75 -13.51 -2.30
N VAL A 55 5.39 -12.31 -1.88
CA VAL A 55 6.29 -11.15 -1.94
C VAL A 55 7.50 -11.28 -1.00
N THR A 56 7.50 -12.25 -0.08
CA THR A 56 8.63 -12.56 0.80
C THR A 56 9.63 -13.53 0.18
N ALA A 57 9.29 -14.17 -0.95
CA ALA A 57 10.19 -15.05 -1.70
C ALA A 57 11.49 -14.34 -2.10
N ASP A 58 12.47 -15.11 -2.56
CA ASP A 58 13.71 -14.58 -3.11
C ASP A 58 13.47 -13.76 -4.40
N GLU A 59 14.43 -12.92 -4.74
CA GLU A 59 14.31 -12.00 -5.87
C GLU A 59 14.18 -12.73 -7.23
N ALA A 60 14.81 -13.91 -7.38
CA ALA A 60 14.74 -14.67 -8.61
C ALA A 60 13.32 -15.19 -8.85
N THR A 61 12.68 -15.74 -7.82
CA THR A 61 11.29 -16.21 -7.85
C THR A 61 10.31 -15.09 -8.19
N ILE A 62 10.49 -13.91 -7.57
CA ILE A 62 9.65 -12.74 -7.86
C ILE A 62 9.85 -12.26 -9.29
N THR A 63 11.10 -12.17 -9.74
CA THR A 63 11.45 -11.77 -11.12
C THR A 63 10.85 -12.71 -12.15
N GLU A 64 10.91 -14.03 -11.92
CA GLU A 64 10.29 -15.03 -12.81
C GLU A 64 8.77 -14.82 -12.91
N THR A 65 8.10 -14.57 -11.79
CA THR A 65 6.64 -14.32 -11.77
C THR A 65 6.28 -13.03 -12.51
N VAL A 66 7.07 -11.97 -12.32
CA VAL A 66 6.89 -10.71 -13.05
C VAL A 66 7.12 -10.92 -14.56
N ASN A 67 8.16 -11.65 -14.96
CA ASN A 67 8.41 -11.98 -16.38
C ASN A 67 7.20 -12.72 -16.99
N LYS A 68 6.63 -13.70 -16.27
CA LYS A 68 5.40 -14.39 -16.68
C LYS A 68 4.24 -13.42 -16.87
N ALA A 69 4.05 -12.49 -15.92
CA ALA A 69 2.99 -11.49 -16.01
C ALA A 69 3.11 -10.61 -17.26
N PHE A 70 4.30 -10.12 -17.57
CA PHE A 70 4.52 -9.33 -18.79
C PHE A 70 4.33 -10.15 -20.08
N ALA A 71 4.67 -11.44 -20.05
CA ALA A 71 4.52 -12.34 -21.21
C ALA A 71 3.05 -12.66 -21.53
N LEU A 72 2.14 -12.72 -20.53
CA LEU A 72 0.73 -13.08 -20.73
C LEU A 72 0.00 -12.17 -21.73
N HIS A 73 0.28 -10.86 -21.67
CA HIS A 73 -0.38 -9.88 -22.53
C HIS A 73 0.59 -9.00 -23.32
N GLY A 74 1.89 -9.36 -23.32
CA GLY A 74 2.95 -8.59 -23.97
C GLY A 74 3.28 -7.25 -23.31
N LYS A 75 2.53 -6.87 -22.27
CA LYS A 75 2.71 -5.64 -21.49
C LYS A 75 2.03 -5.74 -20.14
N VAL A 76 2.47 -4.91 -19.18
CA VAL A 76 1.73 -4.52 -17.99
C VAL A 76 1.72 -3.00 -17.94
N THR A 77 0.55 -2.40 -17.78
CA THR A 77 0.41 -0.93 -17.77
C THR A 77 0.26 -0.35 -16.36
N HIS A 78 -0.28 -1.14 -15.42
CA HIS A 78 -0.50 -0.72 -14.04
C HIS A 78 -0.03 -1.82 -13.09
N VAL A 79 0.85 -1.48 -12.18
CA VAL A 79 1.33 -2.37 -11.12
C VAL A 79 0.81 -1.87 -9.80
N ILE A 80 0.14 -2.74 -9.02
CA ILE A 80 -0.38 -2.41 -7.70
C ILE A 80 0.28 -3.31 -6.65
N ASN A 81 1.14 -2.74 -5.84
CA ASN A 81 1.75 -3.40 -4.69
C ASN A 81 0.82 -3.27 -3.47
N SER A 82 -0.09 -4.24 -3.31
CA SER A 82 -1.11 -4.24 -2.24
C SER A 82 -0.87 -5.33 -1.19
N ALA A 83 0.14 -6.17 -1.33
CA ALA A 83 0.49 -7.15 -0.31
C ALA A 83 1.00 -6.47 0.96
N GLY A 84 0.43 -6.84 2.11
CA GLY A 84 0.82 -6.29 3.40
C GLY A 84 -0.13 -6.70 4.51
N TYR A 85 0.29 -6.52 5.74
CA TYR A 85 -0.50 -6.80 6.94
C TYR A 85 -0.12 -5.85 8.08
N ILE A 86 -0.92 -5.82 9.14
CA ILE A 86 -0.66 -5.05 10.36
C ILE A 86 -0.20 -5.97 11.50
N LEU A 87 0.92 -5.65 12.13
CA LEU A 87 1.35 -6.24 13.40
C LEU A 87 0.83 -5.34 14.52
N GLU A 88 -0.03 -5.89 15.37
CA GLU A 88 -0.58 -5.23 16.54
C GLU A 88 0.22 -5.60 17.77
N GLY A 89 0.88 -4.63 18.34
CA GLY A 89 1.67 -4.74 19.55
C GLY A 89 2.41 -3.43 19.82
N THR A 90 2.83 -3.23 21.08
CA THR A 90 3.74 -2.15 21.43
C THR A 90 5.15 -2.46 20.93
N ILE A 91 6.03 -1.47 20.91
CA ILE A 91 7.42 -1.66 20.50
C ILE A 91 8.13 -2.68 21.42
N GLU A 92 7.81 -2.68 22.70
CA GLU A 92 8.41 -3.57 23.69
C GLU A 92 7.92 -5.03 23.56
N GLU A 93 6.66 -5.22 23.16
CA GLU A 93 6.05 -6.54 23.03
C GLU A 93 6.47 -7.27 21.74
N ALA A 94 6.74 -6.50 20.66
CA ALA A 94 7.07 -7.08 19.36
C ALA A 94 8.48 -7.69 19.37
N ASN A 95 8.60 -9.01 19.15
CA ASN A 95 9.89 -9.67 19.05
C ASN A 95 10.58 -9.40 17.69
N ALA A 96 11.89 -9.66 17.63
CA ALA A 96 12.69 -9.38 16.45
C ALA A 96 12.20 -10.10 15.17
N LYS A 97 11.67 -11.32 15.32
CA LYS A 97 11.14 -12.11 14.20
C LYS A 97 9.86 -11.49 13.65
N GLU A 98 8.94 -11.10 14.52
CA GLU A 98 7.67 -10.47 14.12
C GLU A 98 7.90 -9.14 13.39
N VAL A 99 8.83 -8.32 13.92
CA VAL A 99 9.25 -7.07 13.27
C VAL A 99 9.85 -7.35 11.90
N PHE A 100 10.81 -8.31 11.82
CA PHE A 100 11.43 -8.69 10.54
C PHE A 100 10.39 -9.18 9.53
N ASP A 101 9.46 -10.05 9.92
CA ASP A 101 8.44 -10.61 9.02
C ASP A 101 7.53 -9.51 8.46
N GLN A 102 7.16 -8.52 9.30
CA GLN A 102 6.36 -7.40 8.85
C GLN A 102 7.12 -6.50 7.85
N TYR A 103 8.38 -6.17 8.15
CA TYR A 103 9.22 -5.42 7.22
C TYR A 103 9.51 -6.20 5.94
N ASN A 104 9.78 -7.51 6.04
CA ASN A 104 10.00 -8.36 4.88
C ASN A 104 8.79 -8.40 3.94
N THR A 105 7.56 -8.43 4.50
CA THR A 105 6.34 -8.38 3.69
C THR A 105 6.07 -6.97 3.16
N ASN A 106 5.92 -5.99 4.07
CA ASN A 106 5.38 -4.67 3.72
C ASN A 106 6.39 -3.79 2.96
N VAL A 107 7.67 -3.87 3.30
CA VAL A 107 8.72 -3.00 2.74
C VAL A 107 9.54 -3.75 1.71
N LEU A 108 10.24 -4.81 2.11
CA LEU A 108 11.13 -5.54 1.20
C LEU A 108 10.36 -6.24 0.09
N GLY A 109 9.16 -6.78 0.37
CA GLY A 109 8.28 -7.36 -0.63
C GLY A 109 7.86 -6.35 -1.70
N THR A 110 7.41 -5.16 -1.27
CA THR A 110 7.08 -4.04 -2.18
C THR A 110 8.31 -3.64 -3.01
N LEU A 111 9.48 -3.51 -2.39
CA LEU A 111 10.72 -3.14 -3.07
C LEU A 111 11.14 -4.19 -4.10
N LYS A 112 11.12 -5.49 -3.76
CA LYS A 112 11.48 -6.58 -4.68
C LYS A 112 10.59 -6.57 -5.93
N VAL A 113 9.26 -6.44 -5.76
CA VAL A 113 8.34 -6.35 -6.88
C VAL A 113 8.59 -5.10 -7.73
N SER A 114 8.78 -3.93 -7.09
CA SER A 114 9.08 -2.67 -7.77
C SER A 114 10.36 -2.77 -8.60
N ARG A 115 11.41 -3.39 -8.05
CA ARG A 115 12.68 -3.66 -8.78
C ARG A 115 12.49 -4.59 -9.96
N ALA A 116 11.69 -5.65 -9.80
CA ALA A 116 11.45 -6.63 -10.87
C ALA A 116 10.66 -6.03 -12.04
N VAL A 117 9.69 -5.13 -11.79
CA VAL A 117 8.88 -4.51 -12.86
C VAL A 117 9.61 -3.35 -13.55
N ALA A 118 10.54 -2.66 -12.88
CA ALA A 118 11.20 -1.47 -13.38
C ALA A 118 11.89 -1.64 -14.76
N PRO A 119 12.67 -2.71 -15.02
CA PRO A 119 13.29 -2.93 -16.33
C PRO A 119 12.27 -3.01 -17.47
N HIS A 120 11.16 -3.71 -17.25
CA HIS A 120 10.09 -3.87 -18.24
C HIS A 120 9.39 -2.54 -18.53
N LEU A 121 8.98 -1.82 -17.50
CA LEU A 121 8.32 -0.51 -17.65
C LEU A 121 9.25 0.50 -18.31
N ARG A 122 10.52 0.53 -17.91
CA ARG A 122 11.54 1.40 -18.53
C ARG A 122 11.72 1.11 -20.01
N ALA A 123 11.72 -0.18 -20.40
CA ALA A 123 11.77 -0.57 -21.83
C ALA A 123 10.50 -0.16 -22.58
N GLN A 124 9.33 -0.28 -21.94
CA GLN A 124 8.04 0.16 -22.52
C GLN A 124 7.95 1.68 -22.69
N ARG A 125 8.58 2.48 -21.82
CA ARG A 125 8.47 3.94 -21.76
C ARG A 125 7.08 4.46 -21.41
N PHE A 126 6.25 3.64 -20.78
CA PHE A 126 4.95 4.02 -20.23
C PHE A 126 4.54 3.04 -19.12
N GLY A 127 3.65 3.47 -18.24
CA GLY A 127 3.05 2.65 -17.19
C GLY A 127 2.94 3.40 -15.87
N ALA A 128 2.30 2.76 -14.91
CA ALA A 128 2.15 3.29 -13.56
C ALA A 128 2.46 2.21 -12.51
N VAL A 129 3.17 2.59 -11.45
CA VAL A 129 3.39 1.76 -10.26
C VAL A 129 2.72 2.43 -9.07
N VAL A 130 1.90 1.66 -8.35
CA VAL A 130 1.24 2.14 -7.13
C VAL A 130 1.61 1.25 -5.97
N ASN A 131 2.15 1.86 -4.94
CA ASN A 131 2.42 1.21 -3.67
C ASN A 131 1.33 1.62 -2.66
N ILE A 132 0.84 0.66 -1.89
CA ILE A 132 -0.18 0.96 -0.86
C ILE A 132 0.51 1.40 0.42
N GLY A 133 0.43 2.69 0.71
CA GLY A 133 0.76 3.33 1.96
C GLY A 133 -0.37 3.23 2.98
N SER A 134 -0.53 4.28 3.77
CA SER A 134 -1.58 4.43 4.81
C SER A 134 -1.57 5.87 5.34
N LEU A 135 -2.64 6.29 6.00
CA LEU A 135 -2.56 7.44 6.91
C LEU A 135 -1.44 7.25 7.96
N GLY A 136 -1.14 5.99 8.30
CA GLY A 136 -0.02 5.61 9.17
C GLY A 136 1.37 5.95 8.61
N SER A 137 1.49 6.33 7.34
CA SER A 137 2.74 6.90 6.78
C SER A 137 3.05 8.30 7.34
N TRP A 138 2.03 8.99 7.83
CA TRP A 138 2.11 10.37 8.31
C TRP A 138 2.08 10.48 9.84
N GLN A 139 1.35 9.58 10.47
CA GLN A 139 1.16 9.59 11.92
C GLN A 139 1.16 8.17 12.46
N SER A 140 2.02 7.91 13.44
CA SER A 140 2.04 6.68 14.19
C SER A 140 1.11 6.76 15.40
N GLY A 141 0.81 5.60 15.99
CA GLY A 141 0.07 5.48 17.22
C GLY A 141 0.49 4.27 18.05
N PRO A 142 0.09 4.22 19.33
CA PRO A 142 0.38 3.08 20.19
C PRO A 142 -0.26 1.80 19.64
N ALA A 143 0.34 0.65 19.94
CA ALA A 143 -0.07 -0.70 19.52
C ALA A 143 0.10 -1.03 18.01
N PHE A 144 0.48 -0.09 17.14
CA PHE A 144 0.75 -0.37 15.71
C PHE A 144 1.91 0.48 15.12
N ALA A 145 2.83 0.93 15.98
CA ALA A 145 3.97 1.74 15.55
C ALA A 145 4.85 1.00 14.53
N MET A 146 5.04 -0.32 14.67
CA MET A 146 5.79 -1.12 13.70
C MET A 146 5.15 -1.11 12.33
N TYR A 147 3.84 -1.24 12.24
CA TYR A 147 3.11 -1.11 10.99
C TYR A 147 3.27 0.28 10.36
N CYS A 148 3.07 1.33 11.14
CA CYS A 148 3.22 2.72 10.65
C CYS A 148 4.62 2.99 10.12
N SER A 149 5.67 2.50 10.80
CA SER A 149 7.04 2.64 10.33
C SER A 149 7.28 1.97 8.97
N THR A 150 6.67 0.79 8.73
CA THR A 150 6.73 0.16 7.39
C THR A 150 6.05 1.01 6.32
N LYS A 151 4.92 1.64 6.65
CA LYS A 151 4.19 2.49 5.69
C LYS A 151 4.90 3.80 5.41
N ALA A 152 5.56 4.41 6.41
CA ALA A 152 6.45 5.55 6.22
C ALA A 152 7.64 5.19 5.32
N ALA A 153 8.28 4.03 5.54
CA ALA A 153 9.36 3.54 4.70
C ALA A 153 8.91 3.36 3.24
N VAL A 154 7.77 2.70 3.01
CA VAL A 154 7.21 2.52 1.66
C VAL A 154 6.90 3.86 0.99
N SER A 155 6.38 4.84 1.74
CA SER A 155 6.06 6.16 1.19
C SER A 155 7.32 6.87 0.68
N LEU A 156 8.39 6.91 1.46
CA LEU A 156 9.65 7.56 1.04
C LEU A 156 10.34 6.79 -0.09
N LEU A 157 10.33 5.44 -0.06
CA LEU A 157 10.84 4.64 -1.18
C LEU A 157 10.07 4.92 -2.47
N THR A 158 8.76 5.15 -2.37
CA THR A 158 7.91 5.47 -3.52
C THR A 158 8.22 6.85 -4.10
N GLU A 159 8.52 7.84 -3.26
CA GLU A 159 8.94 9.17 -3.71
C GLU A 159 10.27 9.10 -4.50
N GLY A 160 11.29 8.43 -3.95
CA GLY A 160 12.56 8.23 -4.66
C GLY A 160 12.35 7.50 -5.99
N PHE A 161 11.55 6.43 -5.97
CA PHE A 161 11.26 5.65 -7.18
C PHE A 161 10.46 6.42 -8.22
N HIS A 162 9.61 7.37 -7.81
CA HIS A 162 8.92 8.30 -8.70
C HIS A 162 9.93 9.14 -9.51
N ASP A 163 10.88 9.76 -8.80
CA ASP A 163 11.87 10.64 -9.44
C ASP A 163 12.81 9.84 -10.35
N GLU A 164 13.16 8.62 -9.97
CA GLU A 164 14.00 7.71 -10.77
C GLU A 164 13.30 7.27 -12.07
N LEU A 165 11.99 7.01 -12.06
CA LEU A 165 11.26 6.49 -13.22
C LEU A 165 10.60 7.56 -14.08
N LYS A 166 10.39 8.77 -13.57
CA LYS A 166 9.78 9.88 -14.30
C LYS A 166 10.47 10.21 -15.64
N PRO A 167 11.83 10.19 -15.78
CA PRO A 167 12.48 10.43 -17.07
C PRO A 167 12.17 9.37 -18.12
N PHE A 168 11.63 8.22 -17.72
CA PHE A 168 11.23 7.14 -18.62
C PHE A 168 9.73 7.16 -18.97
N GLY A 169 8.98 8.17 -18.52
CA GLY A 169 7.54 8.28 -18.78
C GLY A 169 6.68 7.35 -17.94
N ILE A 170 7.16 6.94 -16.76
CA ILE A 170 6.46 6.05 -15.85
C ILE A 170 5.98 6.84 -14.63
N ASP A 171 4.69 6.75 -14.35
CA ASP A 171 4.10 7.34 -13.16
C ASP A 171 4.32 6.41 -11.95
N VAL A 172 4.73 6.95 -10.81
CA VAL A 172 4.81 6.19 -9.55
C VAL A 172 4.06 6.96 -8.47
N CYS A 173 3.13 6.28 -7.79
CA CYS A 173 2.24 6.90 -6.82
C CYS A 173 2.21 6.08 -5.52
N ILE A 174 2.25 6.76 -4.39
CA ILE A 174 1.86 6.17 -3.11
C ILE A 174 0.39 6.44 -2.84
N LEU A 175 -0.41 5.37 -2.67
CA LEU A 175 -1.80 5.45 -2.27
C LEU A 175 -1.88 5.36 -0.75
N GLU A 176 -2.42 6.39 -0.11
CA GLU A 176 -2.49 6.50 1.34
C GLU A 176 -3.95 6.49 1.83
N PRO A 177 -4.53 5.30 2.05
CA PRO A 177 -5.88 5.20 2.57
C PRO A 177 -5.97 5.55 4.06
N GLY A 178 -7.08 6.16 4.46
CA GLY A 178 -7.55 6.17 5.83
C GLY A 178 -8.19 4.82 6.23
N TYR A 179 -9.16 4.85 7.11
CA TYR A 179 -9.88 3.66 7.53
C TYR A 179 -10.97 3.28 6.53
N PHE A 180 -10.71 2.19 5.78
CA PHE A 180 -11.64 1.61 4.81
C PHE A 180 -12.13 0.23 5.26
N ARG A 181 -13.39 -0.10 4.96
CA ARG A 181 -14.02 -1.37 5.33
C ARG A 181 -13.57 -2.51 4.42
N THR A 182 -12.26 -2.85 4.50
CA THR A 182 -11.59 -3.82 3.62
C THR A 182 -11.37 -5.19 4.26
N GLY A 183 -11.75 -5.39 5.51
CA GLY A 183 -11.34 -6.56 6.30
C GLY A 183 -9.87 -6.54 6.72
N PHE A 184 -9.16 -5.42 6.57
CA PHE A 184 -7.74 -5.32 6.94
C PHE A 184 -7.49 -5.42 8.46
N LEU A 185 -8.52 -5.17 9.28
CA LEU A 185 -8.48 -5.38 10.73
C LEU A 185 -8.92 -6.78 11.16
N ASN A 186 -9.40 -7.61 10.22
CA ASN A 186 -9.82 -8.97 10.51
C ASN A 186 -8.63 -9.90 10.80
N PRO A 187 -8.85 -11.02 11.52
CA PRO A 187 -7.83 -12.04 11.73
C PRO A 187 -7.16 -12.49 10.43
N GLY A 188 -5.82 -12.59 10.43
CA GLY A 188 -5.01 -12.95 9.26
C GLY A 188 -4.47 -11.77 8.46
N ALA A 189 -5.11 -10.58 8.52
CA ALA A 189 -4.54 -9.32 8.04
C ALA A 189 -4.09 -8.42 9.20
N ARG A 190 -4.68 -8.60 10.40
CA ARG A 190 -4.20 -8.06 11.67
C ARG A 190 -3.65 -9.23 12.50
N ILE A 191 -2.34 -9.23 12.73
CA ILE A 191 -1.62 -10.23 13.51
C ILE A 191 -1.25 -9.58 14.84
N LYS A 192 -1.62 -10.21 15.95
CA LYS A 192 -1.23 -9.77 17.29
C LYS A 192 0.15 -10.37 17.63
N VAL A 193 0.97 -9.59 18.33
CA VAL A 193 2.25 -10.07 18.87
C VAL A 193 2.02 -11.24 19.84
N GLU A 194 3.00 -12.14 19.93
CA GLU A 194 2.93 -13.32 20.79
C GLU A 194 3.05 -12.98 22.29
N GLN A 195 3.86 -11.95 22.58
CA GLN A 195 4.08 -11.50 23.97
C GLN A 195 3.14 -10.34 24.31
N SER A 196 2.71 -10.28 25.57
CA SER A 196 1.99 -9.14 26.11
C SER A 196 2.60 -8.70 27.44
N VAL A 197 2.63 -7.41 27.67
CA VAL A 197 3.10 -6.79 28.90
C VAL A 197 1.91 -6.17 29.61
N ASP A 198 1.59 -6.66 30.81
CA ASP A 198 0.39 -6.28 31.57
C ASP A 198 0.29 -4.76 31.78
N ALA A 199 1.42 -4.07 31.94
CA ALA A 199 1.46 -2.62 32.11
C ALA A 199 0.80 -1.84 30.95
N TYR A 200 0.70 -2.45 29.74
CA TYR A 200 0.06 -1.79 28.60
C TYR A 200 -1.46 -2.02 28.53
N THR A 201 -2.04 -2.88 29.34
CA THR A 201 -3.49 -3.22 29.29
C THR A 201 -4.38 -1.99 29.50
N GLU A 202 -4.07 -1.16 30.48
CA GLU A 202 -4.84 0.06 30.79
C GLU A 202 -4.17 1.34 30.24
N SER A 203 -3.12 1.18 29.45
CA SER A 203 -2.42 2.30 28.81
C SER A 203 -3.13 2.76 27.51
N ALA A 204 -2.58 3.79 26.86
CA ALA A 204 -3.02 4.21 25.52
C ALA A 204 -2.98 3.06 24.49
N ALA A 205 -2.03 2.12 24.61
CA ALA A 205 -1.97 0.96 23.73
C ALA A 205 -3.16 0.00 23.95
N GLY A 206 -3.53 -0.27 25.18
CA GLY A 206 -4.72 -1.07 25.51
C GLY A 206 -6.01 -0.42 25.03
N GLN A 207 -6.14 0.91 25.18
CA GLN A 207 -7.29 1.65 24.65
C GLN A 207 -7.39 1.56 23.12
N VAL A 208 -6.26 1.68 22.41
CA VAL A 208 -6.21 1.53 20.95
C VAL A 208 -6.59 0.12 20.51
N ARG A 209 -6.12 -0.92 21.20
CA ARG A 209 -6.53 -2.31 20.93
C ARG A 209 -8.04 -2.50 21.02
N LYS A 210 -8.65 -2.00 22.09
CA LYS A 210 -10.12 -2.01 22.28
C LYS A 210 -10.83 -1.22 21.15
N LEU A 211 -10.28 -0.05 20.78
CA LEU A 211 -10.82 0.76 19.68
C LEU A 211 -10.77 0.04 18.33
N LEU A 212 -9.65 -0.63 17.99
CA LEU A 212 -9.51 -1.37 16.74
C LEU A 212 -10.54 -2.51 16.62
N GLU A 213 -10.89 -3.16 17.73
CA GLU A 213 -11.96 -4.17 17.77
C GLU A 213 -13.35 -3.57 17.51
N THR A 214 -13.60 -2.36 17.98
CA THR A 214 -14.87 -1.66 17.79
C THR A 214 -15.00 -1.06 16.38
N VAL A 215 -13.90 -0.58 15.82
CA VAL A 215 -13.87 0.04 14.48
C VAL A 215 -13.93 -1.00 13.37
N ASP A 216 -13.54 -2.25 13.65
CA ASP A 216 -13.55 -3.32 12.65
C ASP A 216 -14.95 -3.52 12.08
N ASN A 217 -15.05 -3.54 10.74
CA ASN A 217 -16.30 -3.55 9.96
C ASN A 217 -17.21 -2.30 10.12
N ASN A 218 -16.76 -1.27 10.85
CA ASN A 218 -17.44 0.02 11.01
C ASN A 218 -16.63 1.20 10.46
N GLN A 219 -15.56 0.93 9.70
CA GLN A 219 -14.73 1.97 9.09
C GLN A 219 -15.58 2.86 8.15
N PRO A 220 -15.30 4.19 8.10
CA PRO A 220 -16.09 5.12 7.30
C PRO A 220 -15.87 4.97 5.79
N GLY A 221 -14.69 4.50 5.37
CA GLY A 221 -14.33 4.38 3.96
C GLY A 221 -14.99 3.19 3.28
N ASP A 222 -15.55 3.43 2.11
CA ASP A 222 -16.11 2.42 1.21
C ASP A 222 -15.02 1.95 0.23
N PRO A 223 -14.58 0.67 0.30
CA PRO A 223 -13.52 0.17 -0.57
C PRO A 223 -13.91 0.14 -2.05
N ILE A 224 -15.21 0.03 -2.39
CA ILE A 224 -15.67 0.03 -3.77
C ILE A 224 -15.52 1.44 -4.35
N LYS A 225 -15.95 2.46 -3.60
CA LYS A 225 -15.75 3.86 -3.99
C LYS A 225 -14.26 4.22 -4.06
N GLY A 226 -13.47 3.75 -3.07
CA GLY A 226 -12.02 3.93 -3.08
C GLY A 226 -11.37 3.32 -4.31
N ALA A 227 -11.69 2.08 -4.65
CA ALA A 227 -11.17 1.41 -5.84
C ALA A 227 -11.55 2.14 -7.14
N ARG A 228 -12.80 2.62 -7.24
CA ARG A 228 -13.25 3.43 -8.40
C ARG A 228 -12.41 4.68 -8.56
N VAL A 229 -12.17 5.42 -7.48
CA VAL A 229 -11.30 6.62 -7.49
C VAL A 229 -9.88 6.26 -7.94
N VAL A 230 -9.32 5.16 -7.41
CA VAL A 230 -7.96 4.71 -7.79
C VAL A 230 -7.89 4.39 -9.28
N VAL A 231 -8.87 3.63 -9.81
CA VAL A 231 -8.89 3.29 -11.24
C VAL A 231 -9.09 4.55 -12.09
N ASP A 232 -9.96 5.48 -11.69
CA ASP A 232 -10.16 6.76 -12.39
C ASP A 232 -8.85 7.56 -12.46
N VAL A 233 -8.12 7.68 -11.33
CA VAL A 233 -6.86 8.43 -11.27
C VAL A 233 -5.80 7.77 -12.15
N LEU A 234 -5.62 6.46 -12.05
CA LEU A 234 -4.57 5.76 -12.77
C LEU A 234 -4.82 5.65 -14.27
N THR A 235 -6.08 5.66 -14.68
CA THR A 235 -6.45 5.68 -16.11
C THR A 235 -6.75 7.09 -16.64
N LYS A 236 -6.57 8.11 -15.80
CA LYS A 236 -6.87 9.52 -16.13
C LYS A 236 -8.29 9.69 -16.69
N SER A 237 -9.24 8.96 -16.10
CA SER A 237 -10.65 8.88 -16.56
C SER A 237 -11.62 9.32 -15.45
N GLY A 238 -12.91 9.22 -15.69
CA GLY A 238 -13.96 9.50 -14.73
C GLY A 238 -13.77 10.84 -14.01
N ILE A 239 -13.75 10.81 -12.67
CA ILE A 239 -13.56 12.02 -11.84
C ILE A 239 -12.15 12.62 -11.92
N ALA A 240 -11.18 11.87 -12.44
CA ALA A 240 -9.79 12.31 -12.58
C ALA A 240 -9.44 12.73 -14.02
N LYS A 241 -10.43 12.81 -14.91
CA LYS A 241 -10.20 13.22 -16.30
C LYS A 241 -9.49 14.59 -16.37
N GLY A 242 -8.38 14.63 -17.11
CA GLY A 242 -7.57 15.85 -17.28
C GLY A 242 -6.62 16.14 -16.11
N ARG A 243 -6.49 15.22 -15.15
CA ARG A 243 -5.50 15.32 -14.07
C ARG A 243 -4.34 14.37 -14.32
N GLU A 244 -3.16 14.77 -13.88
CA GLU A 244 -2.00 13.86 -13.82
C GLU A 244 -2.06 12.98 -12.60
N ILE A 245 -1.39 11.80 -12.64
CA ILE A 245 -1.26 10.92 -11.50
C ILE A 245 -0.37 11.59 -10.46
N PRO A 246 -0.86 11.84 -9.23
CA PRO A 246 -0.06 12.50 -8.21
C PRO A 246 0.98 11.53 -7.63
N GLN A 247 2.09 12.08 -7.14
CA GLN A 247 3.08 11.28 -6.41
C GLN A 247 2.50 10.66 -5.13
N ARG A 248 1.60 11.39 -4.45
CA ARG A 248 0.85 10.92 -3.26
C ARG A 248 -0.64 11.10 -3.48
N LEU A 249 -1.43 10.07 -3.18
CA LEU A 249 -2.88 10.09 -3.26
C LEU A 249 -3.49 9.66 -1.92
N ALA A 250 -3.90 10.62 -1.12
CA ALA A 250 -4.64 10.36 0.11
C ALA A 250 -6.11 10.02 -0.20
N LEU A 251 -6.64 8.97 0.45
CA LEU A 251 -8.05 8.58 0.34
C LEU A 251 -8.74 8.57 1.71
N GLY A 252 -9.91 9.14 1.76
CA GLY A 252 -10.75 9.25 2.95
C GLY A 252 -10.60 10.59 3.67
N THR A 253 -11.70 11.05 4.25
CA THR A 253 -11.74 12.34 4.97
C THR A 253 -10.90 12.31 6.24
N ASP A 254 -10.81 11.16 6.89
CA ASP A 254 -9.96 10.88 8.04
C ASP A 254 -8.47 11.00 7.68
N CYS A 255 -8.05 10.40 6.57
CA CYS A 255 -6.67 10.54 6.08
C CYS A 255 -6.32 12.01 5.77
N LEU A 256 -7.21 12.72 5.08
CA LEU A 256 -7.03 14.15 4.79
C LEU A 256 -6.89 14.99 6.06
N ALA A 257 -7.71 14.70 7.08
CA ALA A 257 -7.67 15.41 8.36
C ALA A 257 -6.34 15.16 9.09
N VAL A 258 -5.91 13.90 9.18
CA VAL A 258 -4.64 13.51 9.83
C VAL A 258 -3.44 14.17 9.15
N ILE A 259 -3.38 14.14 7.82
CA ILE A 259 -2.26 14.74 7.07
C ILE A 259 -2.22 16.25 7.31
N ARG A 260 -3.35 16.94 7.21
CA ARG A 260 -3.42 18.39 7.45
C ARG A 260 -2.96 18.77 8.84
N GLU A 261 -3.43 18.05 9.87
CA GLU A 261 -3.04 18.32 11.26
C GLU A 261 -1.55 18.03 11.49
N LYS A 262 -1.02 16.92 10.92
CA LYS A 262 0.41 16.61 10.99
C LYS A 262 1.27 17.70 10.34
N CYS A 263 0.88 18.17 9.15
CA CYS A 263 1.61 19.23 8.45
C CYS A 263 1.57 20.55 9.27
N LYS A 264 0.39 20.93 9.78
CA LYS A 264 0.23 22.12 10.62
C LYS A 264 1.08 22.06 11.88
N GLY A 265 1.03 20.94 12.60
CA GLY A 265 1.84 20.75 13.82
C GLY A 265 3.33 20.73 13.53
N THR A 266 3.73 20.17 12.38
CA THR A 266 5.15 20.16 11.98
C THR A 266 5.64 21.57 11.67
N MET A 267 4.84 22.37 10.94
CA MET A 267 5.19 23.78 10.65
C MET A 267 5.33 24.59 11.95
N ALA A 268 4.37 24.47 12.87
CA ALA A 268 4.45 25.15 14.15
C ALA A 268 5.71 24.78 14.97
N LEU A 269 6.09 23.48 14.94
CA LEU A 269 7.31 23.02 15.60
C LEU A 269 8.57 23.59 14.92
N LEU A 270 8.60 23.68 13.58
CA LEU A 270 9.71 24.30 12.85
C LEU A 270 9.84 25.78 13.21
N ASP A 271 8.73 26.53 13.23
CA ASP A 271 8.71 27.95 13.58
C ASP A 271 9.20 28.18 15.03
N GLU A 272 8.80 27.31 15.98
CA GLU A 272 9.23 27.37 17.39
C GLU A 272 10.75 27.14 17.55
N TRP A 273 11.33 26.24 16.77
CA TRP A 273 12.71 25.81 16.92
C TRP A 273 13.67 26.41 15.87
N GLU A 274 13.19 27.29 14.99
CA GLU A 274 13.93 27.82 13.85
C GLU A 274 15.29 28.42 14.29
N SER A 275 15.29 29.30 15.29
CA SER A 275 16.51 30.00 15.74
C SER A 275 17.59 29.06 16.28
N ILE A 276 17.16 27.98 16.95
CA ILE A 276 18.06 26.95 17.48
C ILE A 276 18.57 26.06 16.33
N SER A 277 17.67 25.61 15.46
CA SER A 277 18.05 24.74 14.35
C SER A 277 18.98 25.44 13.35
N ALA A 278 18.69 26.69 13.00
CA ALA A 278 19.52 27.48 12.07
C ALA A 278 20.88 27.87 12.66
N SER A 279 21.06 27.85 13.99
CA SER A 279 22.36 28.14 14.63
C SER A 279 23.46 27.10 14.34
N THR A 280 23.10 26.00 13.67
CA THR A 280 24.06 24.94 13.26
C THR A 280 24.73 25.21 11.91
N ASP A 281 24.30 26.26 11.19
CA ASP A 281 24.88 26.64 9.90
C ASP A 281 26.26 27.35 10.11
N PHE A 282 27.15 27.27 9.12
CA PHE A 282 28.44 27.92 9.15
C PHE A 282 28.32 29.42 8.98
#